data_fa72e138b03fd5ed7e89f9138e86197c
#
_entry.id   fa72e138b03fd5ed7e89f9138e86197c
#
_cell.length_a   1.000
_cell.length_b   1.000
_cell.length_c   1.000
_cell.angle_alpha   90.00
_cell.angle_beta   90.00
_cell.angle_gamma   90.00
#
_symmetry.space_group_name_H-M   'P 1'
#
loop_
_entity.id
_entity.type
_entity.pdbx_description
1 polymer ?
#
loop_
_entity_poly.entity_id
_entity_poly.type
_entity_poly.pdbx_seq_one_letter_code
_entity_poly.pdbx_strand_id
1 'polypeptide(L)'
;MNAGALKEDLEQSLKKLQTDFIDIYLLHRDDPTSDFRPILEILNEYHMAGKIGAFGASNWSHERIDEVNQYALEQNMIPFSVSSPSFGLACQYNDPWGGGCISIAGRKQVDARKWYEDNHIPVLAYSCLGGGLFSGKVRTSDLENTKSCLGNYAIRGYWCQENLERLSRVEDLASEKGWSVAQIALAWTMQQNVVAFPIVTISKSERIAENVKATQLKLSKEELLRIAGYER
;
A
#
# COMPACT_ATOMS: atom_id res chain seq x y z
N MET A 1 -11.27 -17.14 -6.76
CA MET A 1 -12.05 -15.99 -7.31
C MET A 1 -12.95 -16.52 -8.42
N ASN A 2 -14.22 -16.00 -8.56
CA ASN A 2 -15.19 -16.52 -9.53
C ASN A 2 -15.54 -15.42 -10.54
N ALA A 3 -15.42 -15.71 -11.83
CA ALA A 3 -15.70 -14.80 -12.93
C ALA A 3 -17.13 -14.22 -12.91
N GLY A 4 -18.14 -15.04 -12.57
CA GLY A 4 -19.53 -14.56 -12.43
C GLY A 4 -19.69 -13.55 -11.29
N ALA A 5 -19.09 -13.83 -10.14
CA ALA A 5 -19.12 -12.91 -9.00
C ALA A 5 -18.42 -11.59 -9.32
N LEU A 6 -17.33 -11.59 -10.10
CA LEU A 6 -16.66 -10.36 -10.52
C LEU A 6 -17.56 -9.45 -11.36
N LYS A 7 -18.33 -10.02 -12.30
CA LYS A 7 -19.31 -9.24 -13.10
C LYS A 7 -20.38 -8.60 -12.21
N GLU A 8 -20.91 -9.37 -11.27
CA GLU A 8 -21.90 -8.86 -10.31
C GLU A 8 -21.33 -7.73 -9.44
N ASP A 9 -20.10 -7.90 -8.92
CA ASP A 9 -19.43 -6.91 -8.09
C ASP A 9 -19.13 -5.61 -8.85
N LEU A 10 -18.72 -5.71 -10.13
CA LEU A 10 -18.50 -4.55 -11.00
C LEU A 10 -19.79 -3.77 -11.24
N GLU A 11 -20.86 -4.45 -11.63
CA GLU A 11 -22.17 -3.80 -11.86
C GLU A 11 -22.72 -3.19 -10.55
N GLN A 12 -22.57 -3.88 -9.42
CA GLN A 12 -22.95 -3.34 -8.12
C GLN A 12 -22.14 -2.11 -7.73
N SER A 13 -20.83 -2.11 -8.04
CA SER A 13 -19.93 -0.98 -7.75
C SER A 13 -20.36 0.26 -8.55
N LEU A 14 -20.58 0.13 -9.85
CA LEU A 14 -21.08 1.21 -10.69
C LEU A 14 -22.42 1.76 -10.16
N LYS A 15 -23.36 0.87 -9.84
CA LYS A 15 -24.66 1.24 -9.28
C LYS A 15 -24.55 1.97 -7.93
N LYS A 16 -23.73 1.46 -6.99
CA LYS A 16 -23.56 2.06 -5.66
C LYS A 16 -22.84 3.39 -5.71
N LEU A 17 -21.86 3.55 -6.61
CA LEU A 17 -21.15 4.80 -6.83
C LEU A 17 -21.98 5.81 -7.64
N GLN A 18 -23.12 5.38 -8.23
CA GLN A 18 -23.97 6.20 -9.10
C GLN A 18 -23.17 6.80 -10.27
N THR A 19 -22.36 5.98 -10.91
CA THR A 19 -21.53 6.32 -12.06
C THR A 19 -21.60 5.22 -13.11
N ASP A 20 -21.31 5.55 -14.35
CA ASP A 20 -21.16 4.62 -15.48
C ASP A 20 -19.70 4.25 -15.76
N PHE A 21 -18.74 4.90 -15.06
CA PHE A 21 -17.30 4.69 -15.24
C PHE A 21 -16.55 4.70 -13.91
N ILE A 22 -15.59 3.78 -13.74
CA ILE A 22 -14.67 3.72 -12.61
C ILE A 22 -13.26 3.91 -13.15
N ASP A 23 -12.56 4.95 -12.72
CA ASP A 23 -11.20 5.29 -13.19
C ASP A 23 -10.18 4.18 -12.90
N ILE A 24 -10.22 3.60 -11.69
CA ILE A 24 -9.32 2.52 -11.25
C ILE A 24 -10.13 1.44 -10.54
N TYR A 25 -10.11 0.22 -11.06
CA TYR A 25 -10.73 -0.94 -10.43
C TYR A 25 -9.67 -1.93 -9.95
N LEU A 26 -9.73 -2.33 -8.66
CA LEU A 26 -8.78 -3.25 -8.05
C LEU A 26 -9.47 -4.50 -7.52
N LEU A 27 -8.92 -5.66 -7.88
CA LEU A 27 -9.22 -6.91 -7.21
C LEU A 27 -8.68 -6.84 -5.77
N HIS A 28 -9.48 -7.27 -4.77
CA HIS A 28 -9.14 -7.04 -3.36
C HIS A 28 -8.12 -8.05 -2.81
N ARG A 29 -8.21 -9.32 -3.22
CA ARG A 29 -7.32 -10.40 -2.77
C ARG A 29 -7.12 -11.42 -3.87
N ASP A 30 -5.97 -12.11 -3.82
CA ASP A 30 -5.70 -13.26 -4.67
C ASP A 30 -6.35 -14.53 -4.12
N ASP A 31 -6.63 -15.44 -5.02
CA ASP A 31 -6.80 -16.86 -4.75
C ASP A 31 -5.80 -17.59 -5.65
N PRO A 32 -4.60 -17.89 -5.15
CA PRO A 32 -3.52 -18.49 -5.97
C PRO A 32 -3.88 -19.84 -6.56
N THR A 33 -4.94 -20.50 -6.07
CA THR A 33 -5.43 -21.79 -6.59
C THR A 33 -6.38 -21.63 -7.75
N SER A 34 -6.89 -20.43 -7.99
CA SER A 34 -7.84 -20.12 -9.07
C SER A 34 -7.11 -19.71 -10.35
N ASP A 35 -7.70 -20.08 -11.48
CA ASP A 35 -7.28 -19.58 -12.79
C ASP A 35 -7.63 -18.09 -12.93
N PHE A 36 -6.64 -17.27 -13.19
CA PHE A 36 -6.81 -15.82 -13.36
C PHE A 36 -7.34 -15.43 -14.75
N ARG A 37 -7.18 -16.29 -15.76
CA ARG A 37 -7.51 -15.96 -17.16
C ARG A 37 -8.93 -15.46 -17.36
N PRO A 38 -9.98 -16.13 -16.83
CA PRO A 38 -11.35 -15.63 -16.95
C PRO A 38 -11.58 -14.29 -16.24
N ILE A 39 -10.81 -14.01 -15.18
CA ILE A 39 -10.86 -12.72 -14.47
C ILE A 39 -10.29 -11.62 -15.34
N LEU A 40 -9.12 -11.86 -15.96
CA LEU A 40 -8.49 -10.90 -16.85
C LEU A 40 -9.34 -10.61 -18.09
N GLU A 41 -9.99 -11.63 -18.67
CA GLU A 41 -10.92 -11.48 -19.78
C GLU A 41 -12.08 -10.54 -19.44
N ILE A 42 -12.71 -10.72 -18.27
CA ILE A 42 -13.79 -9.86 -17.80
C ILE A 42 -13.33 -8.43 -17.60
N LEU A 43 -12.16 -8.21 -16.98
CA LEU A 43 -11.63 -6.86 -16.79
C LEU A 43 -11.38 -6.17 -18.14
N ASN A 44 -10.86 -6.91 -19.12
CA ASN A 44 -10.70 -6.39 -20.48
C ASN A 44 -12.04 -6.12 -21.17
N GLU A 45 -13.06 -7.00 -21.02
CA GLU A 45 -14.43 -6.77 -21.51
C GLU A 45 -15.00 -5.45 -20.97
N TYR A 46 -14.88 -5.21 -19.65
CA TYR A 46 -15.38 -4.00 -19.02
C TYR A 46 -14.59 -2.75 -19.39
N HIS A 47 -13.28 -2.89 -19.58
CA HIS A 47 -12.45 -1.79 -20.08
C HIS A 47 -12.83 -1.41 -21.50
N MET A 48 -12.97 -2.37 -22.40
CA MET A 48 -13.39 -2.14 -23.80
C MET A 48 -14.81 -1.57 -23.91
N ALA A 49 -15.68 -1.92 -22.95
CA ALA A 49 -17.02 -1.35 -22.84
C ALA A 49 -17.03 0.09 -22.26
N GLY A 50 -15.87 0.65 -21.88
CA GLY A 50 -15.74 1.99 -21.29
C GLY A 50 -16.33 2.11 -19.90
N LYS A 51 -16.45 1.01 -19.14
CA LYS A 51 -16.98 0.99 -17.78
C LYS A 51 -15.88 1.10 -16.71
N ILE A 52 -14.67 0.67 -17.00
CA ILE A 52 -13.49 0.85 -16.14
C ILE A 52 -12.32 1.41 -16.94
N GLY A 53 -11.51 2.23 -16.29
CA GLY A 53 -10.26 2.76 -16.84
C GLY A 53 -9.08 1.81 -16.62
N ALA A 54 -8.21 2.14 -15.69
CA ALA A 54 -7.13 1.24 -15.27
C ALA A 54 -7.66 0.13 -14.36
N PHE A 55 -7.01 -1.03 -14.37
CA PHE A 55 -7.32 -2.09 -13.41
C PHE A 55 -6.06 -2.82 -12.95
N GLY A 56 -6.18 -3.50 -11.83
CA GLY A 56 -5.08 -4.22 -11.22
C GLY A 56 -5.52 -4.98 -9.97
N ALA A 57 -4.58 -5.21 -9.06
CA ALA A 57 -4.84 -6.07 -7.93
C ALA A 57 -4.27 -5.56 -6.61
N SER A 58 -4.99 -5.81 -5.53
CA SER A 58 -4.52 -5.65 -4.16
C SER A 58 -4.19 -7.01 -3.57
N ASN A 59 -3.10 -7.09 -2.81
CA ASN A 59 -2.67 -8.32 -2.15
C ASN A 59 -2.37 -9.50 -3.11
N TRP A 60 -1.94 -9.20 -4.31
CA TRP A 60 -1.32 -10.16 -5.22
C TRP A 60 0.20 -10.02 -5.14
N SER A 61 0.93 -11.13 -5.19
CA SER A 61 2.39 -11.08 -5.25
C SER A 61 2.85 -10.50 -6.58
N HIS A 62 4.06 -9.93 -6.61
CA HIS A 62 4.59 -9.37 -7.84
C HIS A 62 4.82 -10.45 -8.91
N GLU A 63 5.20 -11.67 -8.49
CA GLU A 63 5.34 -12.81 -9.40
C GLU A 63 3.99 -13.18 -10.03
N ARG A 64 2.91 -13.14 -9.25
CA ARG A 64 1.57 -13.43 -9.74
C ARG A 64 1.06 -12.35 -10.69
N ILE A 65 1.37 -11.08 -10.41
CA ILE A 65 1.03 -9.97 -11.31
C ILE A 65 1.85 -10.09 -12.61
N ASP A 66 3.13 -10.47 -12.51
CA ASP A 66 3.98 -10.69 -13.67
C ASP A 66 3.43 -11.79 -14.58
N GLU A 67 3.03 -12.93 -14.01
CA GLU A 67 2.38 -14.04 -14.74
C GLU A 67 1.13 -13.57 -15.50
N VAL A 68 0.26 -12.81 -14.84
CA VAL A 68 -0.95 -12.24 -15.46
C VAL A 68 -0.59 -11.30 -16.61
N ASN A 69 0.40 -10.43 -16.38
CA ASN A 69 0.77 -9.43 -17.36
C ASN A 69 1.47 -10.03 -18.59
N GLN A 70 2.29 -11.06 -18.41
CA GLN A 70 2.86 -11.81 -19.51
C GLN A 70 1.77 -12.47 -20.35
N TYR A 71 0.82 -13.17 -19.72
CA TYR A 71 -0.31 -13.75 -20.41
C TYR A 71 -1.15 -12.69 -21.14
N ALA A 72 -1.43 -11.56 -20.52
CA ALA A 72 -2.17 -10.46 -21.17
C ALA A 72 -1.49 -10.00 -22.47
N LEU A 73 -0.16 -9.80 -22.43
CA LEU A 73 0.60 -9.40 -23.61
C LEU A 73 0.59 -10.45 -24.72
N GLU A 74 0.73 -11.74 -24.37
CA GLU A 74 0.65 -12.85 -25.34
C GLU A 74 -0.72 -12.94 -26.02
N GLN A 75 -1.79 -12.58 -25.31
CA GLN A 75 -3.16 -12.61 -25.82
C GLN A 75 -3.63 -11.27 -26.40
N ASN A 76 -2.75 -10.26 -26.52
CA ASN A 76 -3.08 -8.89 -26.94
C ASN A 76 -4.17 -8.25 -26.06
N MET A 77 -4.17 -8.55 -24.77
CA MET A 77 -5.02 -7.96 -23.75
C MET A 77 -4.31 -6.84 -23.01
N ILE A 78 -5.08 -5.98 -22.34
CA ILE A 78 -4.57 -4.97 -21.44
C ILE A 78 -4.12 -5.65 -20.14
N PRO A 79 -2.87 -5.44 -19.68
CA PRO A 79 -2.35 -6.00 -18.44
C PRO A 79 -2.81 -5.21 -17.21
N PHE A 80 -2.55 -5.75 -16.02
CA PHE A 80 -2.65 -4.98 -14.78
C PHE A 80 -1.66 -3.82 -14.80
N SER A 81 -2.15 -2.62 -14.52
CA SER A 81 -1.37 -1.38 -14.59
C SER A 81 -1.22 -0.66 -13.24
N VAL A 82 -1.77 -1.21 -12.17
CA VAL A 82 -1.72 -0.67 -10.81
C VAL A 82 -1.79 -1.79 -9.79
N SER A 83 -1.10 -1.64 -8.66
CA SER A 83 -1.14 -2.62 -7.56
C SER A 83 -1.34 -1.94 -6.21
N SER A 84 -1.94 -2.67 -5.26
CA SER A 84 -2.14 -2.15 -3.90
C SER A 84 -1.70 -3.16 -2.84
N PRO A 85 -0.39 -3.30 -2.60
CA PRO A 85 0.17 -4.02 -1.47
C PRO A 85 0.26 -3.13 -0.21
N SER A 86 0.52 -3.73 0.95
CA SER A 86 0.97 -2.99 2.13
C SER A 86 2.37 -2.42 1.88
N PHE A 87 2.50 -1.09 1.98
CA PHE A 87 3.80 -0.45 1.82
C PHE A 87 3.92 0.82 2.67
N GLY A 88 5.05 0.96 3.32
CA GLY A 88 5.41 2.11 4.15
C GLY A 88 6.66 1.80 4.97
N LEU A 89 6.98 2.72 5.88
CA LEU A 89 8.16 2.60 6.75
C LEU A 89 8.05 1.42 7.74
N ALA A 90 6.83 1.09 8.19
CA ALA A 90 6.59 -0.06 9.05
C ALA A 90 6.71 -1.37 8.29
N CYS A 91 7.56 -2.28 8.75
CA CYS A 91 7.56 -3.66 8.26
C CYS A 91 6.37 -4.42 8.83
N GLN A 92 5.65 -5.11 7.96
CA GLN A 92 4.62 -6.05 8.37
C GLN A 92 5.31 -7.32 8.91
N TYR A 93 5.24 -7.52 10.22
CA TYR A 93 5.86 -8.65 10.92
C TYR A 93 4.99 -9.91 10.83
N ASN A 94 3.69 -9.76 11.02
CA ASN A 94 2.69 -10.79 10.81
C ASN A 94 1.57 -10.24 9.95
N ASP A 95 0.75 -11.13 9.37
CA ASP A 95 -0.45 -10.68 8.66
C ASP A 95 -1.44 -10.05 9.66
N PRO A 96 -1.80 -8.76 9.48
CA PRO A 96 -2.70 -8.06 10.40
C PRO A 96 -4.10 -8.67 10.49
N TRP A 97 -4.55 -9.32 9.41
CA TRP A 97 -5.91 -9.88 9.29
C TRP A 97 -5.95 -11.41 9.26
N GLY A 98 -4.80 -12.07 9.47
CA GLY A 98 -4.73 -13.52 9.61
C GLY A 98 -4.50 -14.31 8.33
N GLY A 99 -4.21 -13.66 7.24
CA GLY A 99 -3.82 -14.29 5.97
C GLY A 99 -4.16 -13.48 4.72
N GLY A 100 -3.40 -13.69 3.66
CA GLY A 100 -3.64 -13.16 2.33
C GLY A 100 -3.28 -11.68 2.14
N CYS A 101 -2.50 -11.08 3.04
CA CYS A 101 -1.95 -9.75 2.85
C CYS A 101 -0.55 -9.80 2.27
N ILE A 102 -0.32 -9.05 1.21
CA ILE A 102 0.99 -8.89 0.61
C ILE A 102 1.60 -7.56 1.05
N SER A 103 2.84 -7.62 1.53
CA SER A 103 3.62 -6.46 1.91
C SER A 103 4.91 -6.40 1.10
N ILE A 104 5.24 -5.21 0.62
CA ILE A 104 6.54 -4.92 -0.04
C ILE A 104 7.44 -4.06 0.85
N ALA A 105 7.10 -3.91 2.13
CA ALA A 105 7.89 -3.18 3.12
C ALA A 105 9.06 -4.03 3.68
N GLY A 106 10.12 -3.35 4.11
CA GLY A 106 11.25 -3.97 4.78
C GLY A 106 12.34 -4.53 3.86
N ARG A 107 13.47 -4.94 4.47
CA ARG A 107 14.66 -5.39 3.73
C ARG A 107 14.45 -6.64 2.89
N LYS A 108 13.60 -7.56 3.36
CA LYS A 108 13.33 -8.83 2.68
C LYS A 108 12.55 -8.67 1.37
N GLN A 109 11.97 -7.50 1.13
CA GLN A 109 11.11 -7.22 -0.03
C GLN A 109 11.81 -6.33 -1.08
N VAL A 110 13.14 -6.34 -1.12
CA VAL A 110 13.93 -5.57 -2.10
C VAL A 110 13.60 -6.00 -3.53
N ASP A 111 13.53 -7.30 -3.79
CA ASP A 111 13.28 -7.84 -5.13
C ASP A 111 11.87 -7.48 -5.62
N ALA A 112 10.86 -7.57 -4.73
CA ALA A 112 9.52 -7.12 -5.06
C ALA A 112 9.50 -5.62 -5.44
N ARG A 113 10.12 -4.75 -4.63
CA ARG A 113 10.18 -3.32 -4.94
C ARG A 113 10.92 -3.03 -6.24
N LYS A 114 12.02 -3.76 -6.48
CA LYS A 114 12.75 -3.62 -7.75
C LYS A 114 11.88 -4.00 -8.94
N TRP A 115 11.10 -5.08 -8.83
CA TRP A 115 10.16 -5.46 -9.87
C TRP A 115 9.12 -4.35 -10.16
N TYR A 116 8.53 -3.72 -9.12
CA TYR A 116 7.60 -2.59 -9.29
C TYR A 116 8.27 -1.39 -9.98
N GLU A 117 9.53 -1.09 -9.63
CA GLU A 117 10.32 -0.03 -10.25
C GLU A 117 10.60 -0.33 -11.73
N ASP A 118 11.11 -1.53 -12.04
CA ASP A 118 11.49 -1.95 -13.39
C ASP A 118 10.28 -2.03 -14.34
N ASN A 119 9.12 -2.45 -13.83
CA ASN A 119 7.88 -2.57 -14.60
C ASN A 119 7.00 -1.31 -14.58
N HIS A 120 7.43 -0.24 -13.91
CA HIS A 120 6.71 1.03 -13.82
C HIS A 120 5.26 0.88 -13.32
N ILE A 121 4.99 -0.07 -12.43
CA ILE A 121 3.66 -0.28 -11.87
C ILE A 121 3.52 0.57 -10.60
N PRO A 122 2.64 1.59 -10.60
CA PRO A 122 2.39 2.41 -9.43
C PRO A 122 1.72 1.60 -8.31
N VAL A 123 2.04 1.97 -7.08
CA VAL A 123 1.59 1.31 -5.87
C VAL A 123 0.63 2.22 -5.09
N LEU A 124 -0.61 1.78 -4.90
CA LEU A 124 -1.54 2.36 -3.94
C LEU A 124 -1.25 1.76 -2.55
N ALA A 125 -0.37 2.40 -1.80
CA ALA A 125 0.23 1.88 -0.58
C ALA A 125 -0.75 1.90 0.61
N TYR A 126 -1.40 0.77 0.94
CA TYR A 126 -2.21 0.72 2.15
C TYR A 126 -1.36 0.48 3.41
N SER A 127 -1.92 0.80 4.57
CA SER A 127 -1.23 0.71 5.88
C SER A 127 0.12 1.45 5.93
N CYS A 128 0.29 2.50 5.15
CA CYS A 128 1.54 3.27 5.05
C CYS A 128 2.02 3.86 6.39
N LEU A 129 1.12 4.03 7.36
CA LEU A 129 1.43 4.44 8.73
C LEU A 129 1.48 3.27 9.74
N GLY A 130 1.61 2.01 9.27
CA GLY A 130 1.70 0.83 10.13
C GLY A 130 0.47 0.63 11.02
N GLY A 131 -0.75 0.79 10.46
CA GLY A 131 -1.98 0.68 11.22
C GLY A 131 -2.14 1.75 12.32
N GLY A 132 -1.42 2.85 12.21
CA GLY A 132 -1.43 3.95 13.17
C GLY A 132 -0.18 4.03 14.05
N LEU A 133 0.77 3.11 13.94
CA LEU A 133 2.04 3.16 14.68
C LEU A 133 2.78 4.47 14.46
N PHE A 134 2.85 4.94 13.22
CA PHE A 134 3.45 6.22 12.82
C PHE A 134 2.45 7.39 12.75
N SER A 135 1.29 7.29 13.42
CA SER A 135 0.30 8.38 13.44
C SER A 135 0.66 9.56 14.36
N GLY A 136 1.72 9.42 15.16
CA GLY A 136 2.09 10.33 16.21
C GLY A 136 1.31 10.17 17.53
N LYS A 137 0.43 9.15 17.62
CA LYS A 137 -0.26 8.80 18.89
C LYS A 137 0.56 7.87 19.75
N VAL A 138 1.31 6.95 19.14
CA VAL A 138 2.26 6.08 19.83
C VAL A 138 3.54 6.88 20.08
N ARG A 139 4.11 6.75 21.29
CA ARG A 139 5.33 7.42 21.70
C ARG A 139 6.32 6.41 22.27
N THR A 140 7.57 6.48 21.83
CA THR A 140 8.61 5.59 22.34
C THR A 140 8.96 5.89 23.81
N SER A 141 8.76 7.14 24.26
CA SER A 141 8.92 7.54 25.65
C SER A 141 7.83 7.02 26.60
N ASP A 142 6.71 6.49 26.05
CA ASP A 142 5.57 5.99 26.84
C ASP A 142 4.85 4.86 26.08
N LEU A 143 5.56 3.80 25.77
CA LEU A 143 5.03 2.66 25.00
C LEU A 143 3.89 1.93 25.73
N GLU A 144 3.97 1.83 27.05
CA GLU A 144 2.98 1.09 27.85
C GLU A 144 1.60 1.72 27.72
N ASN A 145 1.47 3.02 27.90
CA ASN A 145 0.19 3.71 27.82
C ASN A 145 -0.25 3.96 26.38
N THR A 146 0.69 4.28 25.47
CA THR A 146 0.35 4.65 24.09
C THR A 146 0.05 3.45 23.18
N LYS A 147 0.45 2.23 23.55
CA LYS A 147 0.08 1.00 22.83
C LYS A 147 -1.44 0.84 22.67
N SER A 148 -2.21 1.25 23.66
CA SER A 148 -3.68 1.22 23.66
C SER A 148 -4.32 2.06 22.55
N CYS A 149 -3.57 3.00 21.94
CA CYS A 149 -4.00 3.78 20.77
C CYS A 149 -4.10 2.95 19.49
N LEU A 150 -3.56 1.72 19.49
CA LEU A 150 -3.55 0.82 18.33
C LEU A 150 -4.65 -0.24 18.45
N GLY A 151 -5.32 -0.52 17.33
CA GLY A 151 -6.21 -1.67 17.23
C GLY A 151 -5.44 -3.01 17.21
N ASN A 152 -6.10 -4.09 17.55
CA ASN A 152 -5.51 -5.44 17.64
C ASN A 152 -4.80 -5.87 16.33
N TYR A 153 -5.36 -5.50 15.17
CA TYR A 153 -4.75 -5.79 13.87
C TYR A 153 -3.39 -5.08 13.70
N ALA A 154 -3.29 -3.84 14.17
CA ALA A 154 -2.04 -3.06 14.08
C ALA A 154 -0.99 -3.62 15.04
N ILE A 155 -1.39 -4.02 16.26
CA ILE A 155 -0.50 -4.68 17.22
C ILE A 155 0.00 -6.00 16.64
N ARG A 156 -0.88 -6.83 16.08
CA ARG A 156 -0.50 -8.10 15.45
C ARG A 156 0.48 -7.90 14.29
N GLY A 157 0.21 -6.94 13.42
CA GLY A 157 0.96 -6.76 12.18
C GLY A 157 2.26 -5.98 12.32
N TYR A 158 2.29 -5.00 13.22
CA TYR A 158 3.35 -3.98 13.21
C TYR A 158 4.06 -3.75 14.54
N TRP A 159 3.53 -4.27 15.68
CA TRP A 159 4.15 -4.09 16.99
C TRP A 159 5.31 -5.06 17.18
N CYS A 160 6.50 -4.67 16.74
CA CYS A 160 7.74 -5.41 16.92
C CYS A 160 8.89 -4.46 17.21
N GLN A 161 9.97 -4.99 17.79
CA GLN A 161 11.14 -4.22 18.21
C GLN A 161 11.70 -3.36 17.06
N GLU A 162 11.86 -3.93 15.88
CA GLU A 162 12.40 -3.23 14.70
C GLU A 162 11.55 -2.00 14.31
N ASN A 163 10.23 -2.10 14.37
CA ASN A 163 9.35 -0.97 14.07
C ASN A 163 9.33 0.08 15.20
N LEU A 164 9.50 -0.32 16.46
CA LEU A 164 9.63 0.61 17.59
C LEU A 164 10.94 1.40 17.50
N GLU A 165 12.02 0.77 17.09
CA GLU A 165 13.29 1.45 16.82
C GLU A 165 13.18 2.42 15.64
N ARG A 166 12.44 2.05 14.59
CA ARG A 166 12.11 3.00 13.50
C ARG A 166 11.28 4.17 14.01
N LEU A 167 10.29 3.91 14.86
CA LEU A 167 9.46 4.97 15.44
C LEU A 167 10.34 5.97 16.22
N SER A 168 11.28 5.49 17.04
CA SER A 168 12.21 6.36 17.76
C SER A 168 13.00 7.26 16.80
N ARG A 169 13.60 6.69 15.75
CA ARG A 169 14.35 7.47 14.76
C ARG A 169 13.47 8.49 14.01
N VAL A 170 12.21 8.15 13.77
CA VAL A 170 11.25 9.08 13.16
C VAL A 170 10.85 10.19 14.12
N GLU A 171 10.67 9.90 15.42
CA GLU A 171 10.40 10.91 16.45
C GLU A 171 11.56 11.92 16.55
N ASP A 172 12.81 11.43 16.54
CA ASP A 172 14.00 12.29 16.54
C ASP A 172 14.03 13.19 15.31
N LEU A 173 13.89 12.63 14.10
CA LEU A 173 13.90 13.40 12.86
C LEU A 173 12.72 14.38 12.76
N ALA A 174 11.56 14.01 13.27
CA ALA A 174 10.38 14.87 13.34
C ALA A 174 10.63 16.08 14.20
N SER A 175 11.28 15.88 15.37
CA SER A 175 11.71 16.96 16.27
C SER A 175 12.77 17.85 15.63
N GLU A 176 13.79 17.26 14.98
CA GLU A 176 14.86 18.01 14.31
C GLU A 176 14.33 18.93 13.20
N LYS A 177 13.34 18.46 12.44
CA LYS A 177 12.80 19.18 11.28
C LYS A 177 11.56 20.02 11.56
N GLY A 178 10.93 19.88 12.74
CA GLY A 178 9.66 20.56 13.06
C GLY A 178 8.46 20.00 12.30
N TRP A 179 8.49 18.71 11.93
CA TRP A 179 7.41 17.99 11.25
C TRP A 179 6.78 16.94 12.17
N SER A 180 5.57 16.49 11.84
CA SER A 180 4.96 15.40 12.59
C SER A 180 5.52 14.03 12.18
N VAL A 181 5.45 13.06 13.10
CA VAL A 181 5.80 11.65 12.86
C VAL A 181 5.09 11.10 11.62
N ALA A 182 3.81 11.41 11.48
CA ALA A 182 3.02 10.97 10.33
C ALA A 182 3.54 11.57 9.01
N GLN A 183 3.88 12.85 9.01
CA GLN A 183 4.39 13.51 7.81
C GLN A 183 5.76 12.96 7.39
N ILE A 184 6.66 12.68 8.33
CA ILE A 184 7.94 12.01 8.04
C ILE A 184 7.71 10.63 7.43
N ALA A 185 6.82 9.81 8.02
CA ALA A 185 6.55 8.46 7.52
C ALA A 185 5.87 8.47 6.13
N LEU A 186 4.95 9.41 5.87
CA LEU A 186 4.34 9.59 4.55
C LEU A 186 5.37 10.05 3.52
N ALA A 187 6.20 11.03 3.86
CA ALA A 187 7.27 11.53 2.99
C ALA A 187 8.26 10.41 2.64
N TRP A 188 8.62 9.57 3.61
CA TRP A 188 9.47 8.41 3.36
C TRP A 188 8.85 7.47 2.32
N THR A 189 7.56 7.15 2.46
CA THR A 189 6.85 6.25 1.53
C THR A 189 6.81 6.80 0.10
N MET A 190 6.57 8.11 -0.05
CA MET A 190 6.48 8.78 -1.35
C MET A 190 7.84 9.01 -2.02
N GLN A 191 8.95 8.94 -1.28
CA GLN A 191 10.30 9.19 -1.79
C GLN A 191 11.12 7.92 -1.99
N GLN A 192 10.48 6.78 -2.09
CA GLN A 192 11.12 5.54 -2.53
C GLN A 192 11.21 5.50 -4.06
N ASN A 193 12.04 4.62 -4.60
CA ASN A 193 12.15 4.46 -6.06
C ASN A 193 10.82 3.96 -6.68
N VAL A 194 10.09 3.13 -5.95
CA VAL A 194 8.73 2.71 -6.32
C VAL A 194 7.80 3.93 -6.29
N VAL A 195 7.08 4.18 -7.38
CA VAL A 195 6.05 5.22 -7.42
C VAL A 195 4.90 4.81 -6.50
N ALA A 196 4.83 5.40 -5.31
CA ALA A 196 3.88 5.03 -4.28
C ALA A 196 2.94 6.19 -3.90
N PHE A 197 1.66 5.88 -3.85
CA PHE A 197 0.59 6.77 -3.39
C PHE A 197 0.05 6.26 -2.06
N PRO A 198 0.39 6.90 -0.91
CA PRO A 198 -0.09 6.48 0.40
C PRO A 198 -1.60 6.59 0.53
N ILE A 199 -2.27 5.48 0.89
CA ILE A 199 -3.69 5.48 1.26
C ILE A 199 -3.79 5.72 2.75
N VAL A 200 -4.46 6.80 3.13
CA VAL A 200 -4.60 7.21 4.54
C VAL A 200 -6.06 7.31 4.97
N THR A 201 -6.36 6.83 6.16
CA THR A 201 -7.66 7.04 6.79
C THR A 201 -7.67 8.37 7.52
N ILE A 202 -8.68 9.20 7.25
CA ILE A 202 -8.81 10.53 7.81
C ILE A 202 -10.07 10.58 8.68
N SER A 203 -9.87 10.80 9.98
CA SER A 203 -10.98 10.92 10.96
C SER A 203 -11.40 12.36 11.24
N LYS A 204 -10.60 13.35 10.79
CA LYS A 204 -10.84 14.79 10.99
C LYS A 204 -10.33 15.56 9.78
N SER A 205 -11.08 16.55 9.33
CA SER A 205 -10.76 17.36 8.14
C SER A 205 -9.39 18.06 8.21
N GLU A 206 -8.98 18.51 9.41
CA GLU A 206 -7.69 19.17 9.60
C GLU A 206 -6.50 18.29 9.21
N ARG A 207 -6.65 16.95 9.36
CA ARG A 207 -5.60 15.99 8.98
C ARG A 207 -5.40 15.87 7.47
N ILE A 208 -6.38 16.28 6.66
CA ILE A 208 -6.20 16.32 5.20
C ILE A 208 -5.07 17.28 4.86
N ALA A 209 -5.16 18.51 5.34
CA ALA A 209 -4.14 19.53 5.09
C ALA A 209 -2.76 19.14 5.66
N GLU A 210 -2.73 18.51 6.85
CA GLU A 210 -1.49 18.00 7.44
C GLU A 210 -0.85 16.90 6.59
N ASN A 211 -1.62 15.92 6.13
CA ASN A 211 -1.12 14.84 5.29
C ASN A 211 -0.66 15.35 3.91
N VAL A 212 -1.40 16.28 3.31
CA VAL A 212 -1.01 16.90 2.03
C VAL A 212 0.32 17.66 2.17
N LYS A 213 0.58 18.35 3.30
CA LYS A 213 1.86 19.00 3.53
C LYS A 213 3.05 18.03 3.46
N ALA A 214 2.86 16.75 3.79
CA ALA A 214 3.93 15.75 3.69
C ALA A 214 4.52 15.62 2.26
N THR A 215 3.76 15.98 1.22
CA THR A 215 4.26 16.00 -0.17
C THR A 215 5.34 17.06 -0.42
N GLN A 216 5.39 18.09 0.42
CA GLN A 216 6.36 19.18 0.34
C GLN A 216 7.66 18.86 1.08
N LEU A 217 7.63 17.89 1.99
CA LEU A 217 8.81 17.49 2.77
C LEU A 217 9.79 16.73 1.90
N LYS A 218 11.02 17.19 1.87
CA LYS A 218 12.14 16.48 1.23
C LYS A 218 13.06 15.89 2.29
N LEU A 219 13.26 14.58 2.21
CA LEU A 219 14.21 13.84 3.04
C LEU A 219 15.48 13.59 2.20
N SER A 220 16.65 13.75 2.81
CA SER A 220 17.90 13.37 2.17
C SER A 220 18.01 11.84 2.10
N LYS A 221 18.93 11.34 1.28
CA LYS A 221 19.21 9.90 1.17
C LYS A 221 19.63 9.32 2.52
N GLU A 222 20.46 10.06 3.28
CA GLU A 222 20.92 9.70 4.61
C GLU A 222 19.75 9.61 5.59
N GLU A 223 18.84 10.57 5.56
CA GLU A 223 17.64 10.59 6.41
C GLU A 223 16.71 9.40 6.08
N LEU A 224 16.48 9.12 4.79
CA LEU A 224 15.68 7.97 4.35
C LEU A 224 16.27 6.65 4.86
N LEU A 225 17.58 6.47 4.80
CA LEU A 225 18.28 5.27 5.28
C LEU A 225 18.27 5.22 6.82
N ARG A 226 18.56 6.33 7.49
CA ARG A 226 18.57 6.45 8.96
C ARG A 226 17.26 5.99 9.57
N ILE A 227 16.13 6.58 9.15
CA ILE A 227 14.84 6.24 9.75
C ILE A 227 14.37 4.82 9.42
N ALA A 228 14.77 4.28 8.28
CA ALA A 228 14.51 2.88 7.92
C ALA A 228 15.41 1.88 8.69
N GLY A 229 16.48 2.35 9.33
CA GLY A 229 17.48 1.50 9.98
C GLY A 229 18.33 0.73 8.97
N TYR A 230 18.64 1.36 7.83
CA TYR A 230 19.44 0.78 6.75
C TYR A 230 20.87 1.37 6.70
N GLU A 231 21.24 2.17 7.66
CA GLU A 231 22.63 2.60 7.84
C GLU A 231 23.54 1.38 8.06
N ARG A 232 24.73 1.44 7.45
CA ARG A 232 25.76 0.39 7.58
C ARG A 232 26.56 0.59 8.86
#